data_b4bb57ce6dd7d1d1478a287df803d29e
#
_entry.id   b4bb57ce6dd7d1d1478a287df803d29e
#
_cell.length_a   1.000
_cell.length_b   1.000
_cell.length_c   1.000
_cell.angle_alpha   90.00
_cell.angle_beta   90.00
_cell.angle_gamma   90.00
#
_symmetry.space_group_name_H-M   'P 1'
#
loop_
_entity.id
_entity.type
_entity.pdbx_description
1 polymer ?
#
loop_
_entity_poly.entity_id
_entity_poly.type
_entity_poly.pdbx_seq_one_letter_code
_entity_poly.pdbx_strand_id
1 'polypeptide(L)'
;MKKILILFVSLCFCVTLFAQKKIKVACVGNSITYGYTLPDREINAYPAKLQKMLGDDYVVGNFGKSGATLLNKGHRPYMQQEEYHKAIDFAGDIVVIHLGINDTDPRDWPNYRDFFIQDYRALIDSFRVANSRCRILIARLTPIADRHPRFESGTRDWHDEIQLAIENIAKYAGVQLIDFHAPLYPYPFMLPDAVHPNVEGAEILAKTVYEGITGDFGGLRMSPLYTDNMVLQHGKPLTIQGTANAGDRITVSIAHQKQKVVTGMDGKWSVTLSPLKAGGPYTLVVSSGKQKLTYGNVLAGEVWLCSGQSNMEFYLNWSATAKCDVAKAANDNIRLFDMKARWRTDAVEWNASVLDSLNHLQYYKDTEWTVCSPQTAGNFSAVAYYFGKMLQDSLQVPVGLICNAIGGSPTCLLYT
;
A
#
# COMPACT_ATOMS: atom_id res chain seq x y z
N MET A 1 52.89 -59.27 32.81
CA MET A 1 52.76 -58.30 31.73
C MET A 1 51.38 -58.48 31.10
N LYS A 2 50.46 -57.61 31.46
CA LYS A 2 49.06 -57.58 30.91
C LYS A 2 49.02 -56.63 29.74
N LYS A 3 48.71 -57.14 28.54
CA LYS A 3 48.50 -56.33 27.32
C LYS A 3 47.06 -55.82 27.34
N ILE A 4 46.91 -54.50 27.39
CA ILE A 4 45.61 -53.81 27.27
C ILE A 4 45.37 -53.60 25.79
N LEU A 5 44.29 -54.22 25.27
CA LEU A 5 43.78 -54.05 23.90
C LEU A 5 42.83 -52.87 23.89
N ILE A 6 43.23 -51.75 23.31
CA ILE A 6 42.38 -50.57 23.12
C ILE A 6 41.57 -50.75 21.83
N LEU A 7 40.25 -50.94 21.99
CA LEU A 7 39.30 -51.05 20.86
C LEU A 7 38.86 -49.63 20.51
N PHE A 8 39.29 -49.10 19.33
CA PHE A 8 38.79 -47.85 18.74
C PHE A 8 37.46 -48.14 18.06
N VAL A 9 36.35 -47.74 18.72
CA VAL A 9 35.05 -47.70 18.05
C VAL A 9 34.93 -46.38 17.32
N SER A 10 35.11 -46.41 16.01
CA SER A 10 34.86 -45.28 15.08
C SER A 10 33.35 -45.11 14.92
N LEU A 11 32.77 -44.12 15.62
CA LEU A 11 31.39 -43.75 15.45
C LEU A 11 31.25 -42.86 14.20
N CYS A 12 30.95 -43.48 13.06
CA CYS A 12 30.57 -42.75 11.84
C CYS A 12 29.19 -42.05 12.08
N PHE A 13 29.21 -40.76 12.40
CA PHE A 13 28.01 -39.90 12.32
C PHE A 13 27.67 -39.72 10.84
N CYS A 14 26.78 -40.55 10.29
CA CYS A 14 26.09 -40.23 9.06
C CYS A 14 25.13 -39.05 9.32
N VAL A 15 25.60 -37.83 9.08
CA VAL A 15 24.73 -36.66 8.95
C VAL A 15 23.99 -36.86 7.64
N THR A 16 22.80 -37.43 7.69
CA THR A 16 21.85 -37.36 6.59
C THR A 16 21.43 -35.92 6.47
N LEU A 17 22.04 -35.16 5.54
CA LEU A 17 21.51 -33.91 5.06
C LEU A 17 20.15 -34.22 4.40
N PHE A 18 19.08 -34.13 5.14
CA PHE A 18 17.73 -34.00 4.57
C PHE A 18 17.74 -32.68 3.78
N ALA A 19 17.86 -32.76 2.45
CA ALA A 19 17.59 -31.59 1.62
C ALA A 19 16.20 -31.10 1.99
N GLN A 20 16.12 -29.92 2.62
CA GLN A 20 14.86 -29.30 3.01
C GLN A 20 14.01 -29.14 1.75
N LYS A 21 12.81 -29.74 1.72
CA LYS A 21 11.91 -29.64 0.57
C LYS A 21 11.55 -28.18 0.37
N LYS A 22 11.95 -27.62 -0.78
CA LYS A 22 11.62 -26.23 -1.13
C LYS A 22 10.11 -26.04 -1.28
N ILE A 23 9.61 -24.89 -0.86
CA ILE A 23 8.21 -24.48 -1.02
C ILE A 23 7.99 -24.05 -2.47
N LYS A 24 7.02 -24.65 -3.14
CA LYS A 24 6.69 -24.36 -4.53
C LYS A 24 5.65 -23.26 -4.61
N VAL A 25 5.94 -22.18 -5.34
CA VAL A 25 5.00 -21.08 -5.61
C VAL A 25 4.66 -21.06 -7.09
N ALA A 26 3.41 -21.31 -7.44
CA ALA A 26 2.91 -21.24 -8.81
C ALA A 26 2.28 -19.87 -9.07
N CYS A 27 2.91 -19.06 -9.94
CA CYS A 27 2.32 -17.80 -10.41
C CYS A 27 1.52 -18.06 -11.68
N VAL A 28 0.21 -18.03 -11.56
CA VAL A 28 -0.79 -18.34 -12.59
C VAL A 28 -1.40 -17.04 -13.09
N GLY A 29 -1.48 -16.82 -14.39
CA GLY A 29 -2.04 -15.58 -14.91
C GLY A 29 -1.92 -15.38 -16.41
N ASN A 30 -2.04 -14.13 -16.79
CA ASN A 30 -2.05 -13.66 -18.17
C ASN A 30 -0.68 -13.09 -18.62
N SER A 31 -0.69 -12.14 -19.54
CA SER A 31 0.51 -11.44 -20.05
C SER A 31 1.31 -10.72 -18.97
N ILE A 32 0.67 -10.22 -17.91
CA ILE A 32 1.33 -9.54 -16.81
C ILE A 32 2.17 -10.54 -16.00
N THR A 33 1.62 -11.72 -15.71
CA THR A 33 2.37 -12.81 -15.07
C THR A 33 3.48 -13.32 -15.96
N TYR A 34 3.20 -13.47 -17.26
CA TYR A 34 4.19 -13.87 -18.27
C TYR A 34 5.39 -12.93 -18.32
N GLY A 35 5.16 -11.62 -18.11
CA GLY A 35 6.17 -10.57 -18.25
C GLY A 35 6.21 -10.00 -19.68
N TYR A 36 5.04 -9.88 -20.33
CA TYR A 36 4.94 -9.30 -21.68
C TYR A 36 5.43 -7.85 -21.66
N THR A 37 6.12 -7.43 -22.70
CA THR A 37 6.82 -6.14 -22.88
C THR A 37 8.08 -5.94 -22.02
N LEU A 38 8.35 -6.77 -21.03
CA LEU A 38 9.54 -6.60 -20.22
C LEU A 38 10.80 -7.10 -20.96
N PRO A 39 11.91 -6.35 -20.90
CA PRO A 39 13.22 -6.86 -21.31
C PRO A 39 13.61 -8.00 -20.37
N ASP A 40 14.27 -9.03 -20.87
CA ASP A 40 14.78 -10.14 -20.07
C ASP A 40 13.78 -10.62 -19.02
N ARG A 41 12.59 -11.03 -19.46
CA ARG A 41 11.47 -11.42 -18.60
C ARG A 41 11.85 -12.47 -17.54
N GLU A 42 12.84 -13.31 -17.82
CA GLU A 42 13.36 -14.32 -16.90
C GLU A 42 14.04 -13.71 -15.65
N ILE A 43 14.29 -12.39 -15.69
CA ILE A 43 14.83 -11.61 -14.58
C ILE A 43 13.81 -10.57 -14.08
N ASN A 44 13.05 -9.96 -15.01
CA ASN A 44 12.26 -8.78 -14.75
C ASN A 44 10.76 -9.03 -14.56
N ALA A 45 10.22 -10.20 -14.97
CA ALA A 45 8.82 -10.53 -14.65
C ALA A 45 8.63 -10.69 -13.13
N TYR A 46 7.46 -10.34 -12.61
CA TYR A 46 7.23 -10.35 -11.16
C TYR A 46 7.49 -11.74 -10.53
N PRO A 47 7.24 -12.90 -11.18
CA PRO A 47 7.58 -14.19 -10.57
C PRO A 47 9.10 -14.39 -10.40
N ALA A 48 9.91 -13.89 -11.33
CA ALA A 48 11.37 -13.98 -11.21
C ALA A 48 11.90 -13.07 -10.09
N LYS A 49 11.38 -11.86 -9.99
CA LYS A 49 11.69 -10.95 -8.88
C LYS A 49 11.22 -11.51 -7.53
N LEU A 50 10.05 -12.14 -7.49
CA LEU A 50 9.54 -12.83 -6.31
C LEU A 50 10.47 -13.96 -5.87
N GLN A 51 10.99 -14.79 -6.83
CA GLN A 51 11.98 -15.81 -6.52
C GLN A 51 13.20 -15.22 -5.81
N LYS A 52 13.70 -14.09 -6.28
CA LYS A 52 14.82 -13.39 -5.66
C LYS A 52 14.51 -12.91 -4.24
N MET A 53 13.30 -12.40 -4.01
CA MET A 53 12.85 -11.92 -2.69
C MET A 53 12.66 -13.07 -1.69
N LEU A 54 12.11 -14.19 -2.13
CA LEU A 54 11.84 -15.37 -1.29
C LEU A 54 13.08 -16.21 -0.99
N GLY A 55 14.12 -16.12 -1.84
CA GLY A 55 15.38 -16.86 -1.66
C GLY A 55 15.28 -18.34 -1.97
N ASP A 56 16.30 -19.10 -1.49
CA ASP A 56 16.54 -20.49 -1.88
C ASP A 56 15.61 -21.52 -1.26
N ASP A 57 14.87 -21.16 -0.22
CA ASP A 57 13.86 -22.03 0.41
C ASP A 57 12.62 -22.22 -0.45
N TYR A 58 12.49 -21.42 -1.52
CA TYR A 58 11.34 -21.40 -2.42
C TYR A 58 11.75 -21.75 -3.85
N VAL A 59 10.78 -22.25 -4.63
CA VAL A 59 10.85 -22.40 -6.09
C VAL A 59 9.62 -21.73 -6.68
N VAL A 60 9.83 -20.65 -7.44
CA VAL A 60 8.75 -19.90 -8.08
C VAL A 60 8.63 -20.28 -9.55
N GLY A 61 7.48 -20.79 -9.96
CA GLY A 61 7.16 -21.09 -11.35
C GLY A 61 6.31 -19.98 -11.98
N ASN A 62 6.65 -19.58 -13.20
CA ASN A 62 5.88 -18.64 -14.00
C ASN A 62 4.99 -19.40 -15.00
N PHE A 63 3.68 -19.39 -14.78
CA PHE A 63 2.67 -20.03 -15.62
C PHE A 63 1.74 -18.98 -16.26
N GLY A 64 2.30 -17.83 -16.61
CA GLY A 64 1.59 -16.77 -17.31
C GLY A 64 1.38 -17.07 -18.79
N LYS A 65 0.18 -16.83 -19.32
CA LYS A 65 -0.18 -16.91 -20.73
C LYS A 65 -0.70 -15.62 -21.27
N SER A 66 0.04 -14.97 -22.18
CA SER A 66 -0.39 -13.70 -22.78
C SER A 66 -1.76 -13.83 -23.46
N GLY A 67 -2.66 -12.89 -23.15
CA GLY A 67 -4.02 -12.85 -23.67
C GLY A 67 -5.00 -13.85 -23.03
N ALA A 68 -4.59 -14.64 -22.04
CA ALA A 68 -5.48 -15.61 -21.41
C ALA A 68 -6.60 -14.94 -20.62
N THR A 69 -7.81 -15.45 -20.81
CA THR A 69 -9.03 -15.09 -20.06
C THR A 69 -9.25 -16.08 -18.91
N LEU A 70 -9.93 -15.62 -17.87
CA LEU A 70 -10.45 -16.52 -16.85
C LEU A 70 -11.65 -17.32 -17.37
N LEU A 71 -12.58 -16.61 -18.07
CA LEU A 71 -13.77 -17.21 -18.64
C LEU A 71 -13.43 -18.39 -19.57
N ASN A 72 -14.01 -19.54 -19.29
CA ASN A 72 -13.83 -20.75 -20.12
C ASN A 72 -14.49 -20.63 -21.50
N LYS A 73 -15.41 -19.69 -21.67
CA LYS A 73 -16.02 -19.31 -22.96
C LYS A 73 -15.36 -18.08 -23.57
N GLY A 74 -14.35 -17.51 -22.93
CA GLY A 74 -13.61 -16.36 -23.43
C GLY A 74 -12.81 -16.69 -24.70
N HIS A 75 -12.25 -15.66 -25.32
CA HIS A 75 -11.52 -15.82 -26.58
C HIS A 75 -10.21 -16.61 -26.45
N ARG A 76 -9.67 -16.75 -25.21
CA ARG A 76 -8.46 -17.55 -24.92
C ARG A 76 -8.51 -18.12 -23.47
N PRO A 77 -9.34 -19.12 -23.19
CA PRO A 77 -9.49 -19.64 -21.84
C PRO A 77 -8.17 -20.16 -21.27
N TYR A 78 -7.80 -19.72 -20.06
CA TYR A 78 -6.57 -20.15 -19.40
C TYR A 78 -6.53 -21.66 -19.15
N MET A 79 -7.63 -22.26 -18.71
CA MET A 79 -7.70 -23.69 -18.43
C MET A 79 -7.54 -24.58 -19.67
N GLN A 80 -7.53 -24.01 -20.87
CA GLN A 80 -7.25 -24.72 -22.13
C GLN A 80 -5.82 -24.51 -22.62
N GLN A 81 -4.98 -23.76 -21.90
CA GLN A 81 -3.62 -23.46 -22.30
C GLN A 81 -2.63 -24.47 -21.69
N GLU A 82 -1.49 -24.66 -22.36
CA GLU A 82 -0.41 -25.53 -21.90
C GLU A 82 0.14 -25.08 -20.53
N GLU A 83 0.18 -23.77 -20.30
CA GLU A 83 0.66 -23.17 -19.05
C GLU A 83 -0.23 -23.57 -17.85
N TYR A 84 -1.53 -23.75 -18.04
CA TYR A 84 -2.41 -24.29 -17.00
C TYR A 84 -2.02 -25.73 -16.64
N HIS A 85 -1.84 -26.60 -17.63
CA HIS A 85 -1.46 -27.99 -17.38
C HIS A 85 -0.10 -28.09 -16.67
N LYS A 86 0.88 -27.28 -17.09
CA LYS A 86 2.18 -27.17 -16.41
C LYS A 86 2.05 -26.69 -14.96
N ALA A 87 1.14 -25.75 -14.69
CA ALA A 87 0.90 -25.27 -13.33
C ALA A 87 0.26 -26.35 -12.44
N ILE A 88 -0.67 -27.15 -12.98
CA ILE A 88 -1.25 -28.30 -12.28
C ILE A 88 -0.18 -29.35 -11.98
N ASP A 89 0.64 -29.72 -12.96
CA ASP A 89 1.72 -30.72 -12.79
C ASP A 89 2.81 -30.22 -11.81
N PHE A 90 3.04 -28.93 -11.75
CA PHE A 90 3.94 -28.31 -10.78
C PHE A 90 3.46 -28.53 -9.34
N ALA A 91 2.15 -28.66 -9.11
CA ALA A 91 1.55 -28.92 -7.81
C ALA A 91 2.08 -27.99 -6.71
N GLY A 92 1.89 -26.67 -6.89
CA GLY A 92 2.40 -25.62 -5.99
C GLY A 92 1.90 -25.77 -4.57
N ASP A 93 2.76 -25.54 -3.58
CA ASP A 93 2.35 -25.41 -2.17
C ASP A 93 1.63 -24.07 -1.95
N ILE A 94 1.96 -23.07 -2.78
CA ILE A 94 1.30 -21.76 -2.85
C ILE A 94 0.94 -21.49 -4.31
N VAL A 95 -0.29 -21.03 -4.56
CA VAL A 95 -0.76 -20.66 -5.90
C VAL A 95 -1.22 -19.21 -5.87
N VAL A 96 -0.65 -18.39 -6.74
CA VAL A 96 -0.99 -16.98 -6.92
C VAL A 96 -1.70 -16.81 -8.25
N ILE A 97 -2.95 -16.34 -8.25
CA ILE A 97 -3.77 -16.24 -9.45
C ILE A 97 -4.04 -14.77 -9.78
N HIS A 98 -3.65 -14.33 -10.98
CA HIS A 98 -3.95 -13.01 -11.54
C HIS A 98 -4.57 -13.17 -12.92
N LEU A 99 -5.88 -13.33 -13.00
CA LEU A 99 -6.70 -13.48 -14.21
C LEU A 99 -7.94 -12.61 -14.12
N GLY A 100 -8.47 -12.21 -15.27
CA GLY A 100 -9.68 -11.39 -15.38
C GLY A 100 -9.49 -10.12 -16.21
N ILE A 101 -8.25 -9.62 -16.39
CA ILE A 101 -8.01 -8.37 -17.12
C ILE A 101 -8.33 -8.50 -18.62
N ASN A 102 -8.06 -9.66 -19.23
CA ASN A 102 -8.43 -9.91 -20.62
C ASN A 102 -9.92 -10.16 -20.82
N ASP A 103 -10.60 -10.52 -19.74
CA ASP A 103 -12.05 -10.71 -19.73
C ASP A 103 -12.83 -9.39 -19.90
N THR A 104 -12.16 -8.23 -19.72
CA THR A 104 -12.69 -6.91 -20.09
C THR A 104 -12.83 -6.69 -21.60
N ASP A 105 -12.49 -7.68 -22.44
CA ASP A 105 -12.70 -7.60 -23.87
C ASP A 105 -14.20 -7.61 -24.23
N PRO A 106 -14.65 -6.77 -25.18
CA PRO A 106 -16.06 -6.76 -25.65
C PRO A 106 -16.57 -8.11 -26.18
N ARG A 107 -15.67 -9.01 -26.56
CA ARG A 107 -16.04 -10.37 -27.00
C ARG A 107 -16.40 -11.28 -25.80
N ASP A 108 -15.92 -10.97 -24.62
CA ASP A 108 -15.97 -11.84 -23.43
C ASP A 108 -17.01 -11.36 -22.42
N TRP A 109 -16.74 -10.24 -21.72
CA TRP A 109 -17.52 -9.82 -20.55
C TRP A 109 -19.01 -9.61 -20.82
N PRO A 110 -19.43 -8.85 -21.86
CA PRO A 110 -20.84 -8.62 -22.11
C PRO A 110 -21.63 -9.91 -22.40
N ASN A 111 -20.94 -10.96 -22.87
CA ASN A 111 -21.55 -12.19 -23.33
C ASN A 111 -21.51 -13.31 -22.28
N TYR A 112 -20.47 -13.32 -21.41
CA TYR A 112 -20.18 -14.50 -20.58
C TYR A 112 -19.96 -14.19 -19.10
N ARG A 113 -20.15 -12.95 -18.64
CA ARG A 113 -19.93 -12.52 -17.26
C ARG A 113 -20.59 -13.40 -16.21
N ASP A 114 -21.77 -13.95 -16.50
CA ASP A 114 -22.53 -14.79 -15.58
C ASP A 114 -21.80 -16.10 -15.22
N PHE A 115 -20.81 -16.52 -16.02
CA PHE A 115 -19.99 -17.69 -15.77
C PHE A 115 -18.73 -17.39 -14.95
N PHE A 116 -18.35 -16.13 -14.78
CA PHE A 116 -17.06 -15.73 -14.21
C PHE A 116 -16.80 -16.32 -12.83
N ILE A 117 -17.75 -16.23 -11.91
CA ILE A 117 -17.63 -16.78 -10.56
C ILE A 117 -17.50 -18.30 -10.58
N GLN A 118 -18.29 -18.98 -11.42
CA GLN A 118 -18.24 -20.42 -11.57
C GLN A 118 -16.90 -20.89 -12.12
N ASP A 119 -16.41 -20.24 -13.18
CA ASP A 119 -15.16 -20.58 -13.84
C ASP A 119 -13.95 -20.30 -12.93
N TYR A 120 -13.99 -19.21 -12.16
CA TYR A 120 -12.93 -18.91 -11.19
C TYR A 120 -12.87 -19.96 -10.07
N ARG A 121 -14.03 -20.37 -9.55
CA ARG A 121 -14.10 -21.43 -8.55
C ARG A 121 -13.58 -22.77 -9.10
N ALA A 122 -13.94 -23.12 -10.33
CA ALA A 122 -13.45 -24.32 -10.98
C ALA A 122 -11.91 -24.30 -11.10
N LEU A 123 -11.31 -23.14 -11.43
CA LEU A 123 -9.87 -22.97 -11.46
C LEU A 123 -9.26 -23.16 -10.05
N ILE A 124 -9.80 -22.52 -9.02
CA ILE A 124 -9.35 -22.71 -7.63
C ILE A 124 -9.40 -24.18 -7.22
N ASP A 125 -10.51 -24.84 -7.50
CA ASP A 125 -10.73 -26.24 -7.09
C ASP A 125 -9.80 -27.20 -7.84
N SER A 126 -9.42 -26.90 -9.10
CA SER A 126 -8.45 -27.70 -9.84
C SER A 126 -7.07 -27.71 -9.17
N PHE A 127 -6.62 -26.57 -8.64
CA PHE A 127 -5.37 -26.49 -7.85
C PHE A 127 -5.47 -27.23 -6.52
N ARG A 128 -6.64 -27.17 -5.86
CA ARG A 128 -6.88 -27.96 -4.63
C ARG A 128 -6.89 -29.47 -4.88
N VAL A 129 -7.34 -29.89 -6.05
CA VAL A 129 -7.24 -31.31 -6.47
C VAL A 129 -5.79 -31.71 -6.70
N ALA A 130 -5.00 -30.85 -7.36
CA ALA A 130 -3.57 -31.13 -7.61
C ALA A 130 -2.73 -31.16 -6.32
N ASN A 131 -3.04 -30.28 -5.36
CA ASN A 131 -2.44 -30.27 -4.03
C ASN A 131 -3.45 -29.81 -2.98
N SER A 132 -4.02 -30.74 -2.22
CA SER A 132 -5.07 -30.46 -1.24
C SER A 132 -4.64 -29.55 -0.07
N ARG A 133 -3.34 -29.31 0.09
CA ARG A 133 -2.76 -28.44 1.12
C ARG A 133 -2.28 -27.11 0.56
N CYS A 134 -2.52 -26.82 -0.73
CA CYS A 134 -2.07 -25.58 -1.32
C CYS A 134 -2.76 -24.38 -0.69
N ARG A 135 -1.98 -23.34 -0.40
CA ARG A 135 -2.49 -22.02 -0.05
C ARG A 135 -2.74 -21.24 -1.34
N ILE A 136 -3.92 -20.70 -1.50
CA ILE A 136 -4.28 -19.96 -2.71
C ILE A 136 -4.42 -18.47 -2.38
N LEU A 137 -3.73 -17.64 -3.16
CA LEU A 137 -3.83 -16.20 -3.17
C LEU A 137 -4.45 -15.79 -4.51
N ILE A 138 -5.49 -14.98 -4.48
CA ILE A 138 -6.02 -14.36 -5.68
C ILE A 138 -5.76 -12.86 -5.65
N ALA A 139 -5.36 -12.29 -6.78
CA ALA A 139 -5.01 -10.89 -6.88
C ALA A 139 -6.15 -10.06 -7.45
N ARG A 140 -6.42 -8.88 -6.86
CA ARG A 140 -7.14 -7.83 -7.56
C ARG A 140 -6.39 -7.48 -8.84
N LEU A 141 -7.13 -7.12 -9.89
CA LEU A 141 -6.52 -6.77 -11.17
C LEU A 141 -5.63 -5.54 -11.03
N THR A 142 -4.55 -5.50 -11.80
CA THR A 142 -3.78 -4.27 -11.99
C THR A 142 -4.65 -3.18 -12.60
N PRO A 143 -4.35 -1.88 -12.38
CA PRO A 143 -5.10 -0.82 -13.03
C PRO A 143 -4.93 -0.88 -14.56
N ILE A 144 -5.94 -0.39 -15.28
CA ILE A 144 -5.87 -0.03 -16.70
C ILE A 144 -5.85 1.49 -16.75
N ALA A 145 -4.81 2.07 -17.36
CA ALA A 145 -4.70 3.52 -17.44
C ALA A 145 -5.76 4.10 -18.42
N ASP A 146 -6.26 5.29 -18.12
CA ASP A 146 -7.30 6.01 -18.87
C ASP A 146 -6.98 6.24 -20.35
N ARG A 147 -5.69 6.27 -20.72
CA ARG A 147 -5.24 6.35 -22.12
C ARG A 147 -5.39 5.05 -22.92
N HIS A 148 -5.90 3.98 -22.30
CA HIS A 148 -6.17 2.73 -23.02
C HIS A 148 -7.24 2.95 -24.10
N PRO A 149 -7.04 2.48 -25.35
CA PRO A 149 -7.95 2.79 -26.47
C PRO A 149 -9.40 2.38 -26.27
N ARG A 150 -9.66 1.41 -25.39
CA ARG A 150 -11.01 0.91 -25.06
C ARG A 150 -11.52 1.35 -23.68
N PHE A 151 -10.83 2.28 -23.03
CA PHE A 151 -11.17 2.66 -21.65
C PHE A 151 -12.61 3.22 -21.55
N GLU A 152 -13.01 4.09 -22.49
CA GLU A 152 -14.35 4.68 -22.50
C GLU A 152 -15.43 3.77 -23.13
N SER A 153 -15.05 2.65 -23.75
CA SER A 153 -15.98 1.73 -24.41
C SER A 153 -16.45 0.55 -23.56
N GLY A 154 -16.48 0.72 -22.25
CA GLY A 154 -16.95 -0.29 -21.29
C GLY A 154 -15.85 -1.02 -20.52
N THR A 155 -14.60 -1.04 -21.01
CA THR A 155 -13.48 -1.73 -20.35
C THR A 155 -13.29 -1.27 -18.91
N ARG A 156 -13.44 0.02 -18.59
CA ARG A 156 -13.36 0.57 -17.23
C ARG A 156 -14.44 -0.02 -16.32
N ASP A 157 -15.70 0.05 -16.75
CA ASP A 157 -16.84 -0.39 -15.93
C ASP A 157 -16.81 -1.92 -15.74
N TRP A 158 -16.39 -2.66 -16.78
CA TRP A 158 -16.21 -4.12 -16.68
C TRP A 158 -15.03 -4.51 -15.81
N HIS A 159 -13.96 -3.72 -15.81
CA HIS A 159 -12.84 -3.91 -14.89
C HIS A 159 -13.32 -3.80 -13.43
N ASP A 160 -14.13 -2.80 -13.11
CA ASP A 160 -14.66 -2.61 -11.76
C ASP A 160 -15.63 -3.74 -11.36
N GLU A 161 -16.49 -4.20 -12.29
CA GLU A 161 -17.36 -5.37 -12.06
C GLU A 161 -16.53 -6.64 -11.76
N ILE A 162 -15.45 -6.87 -12.53
CA ILE A 162 -14.55 -8.01 -12.32
C ILE A 162 -13.80 -7.90 -10.99
N GLN A 163 -13.33 -6.71 -10.62
CA GLN A 163 -12.70 -6.47 -9.31
C GLN A 163 -13.63 -6.88 -8.17
N LEU A 164 -14.88 -6.43 -8.20
CA LEU A 164 -15.87 -6.79 -7.20
C LEU A 164 -16.15 -8.29 -7.19
N ALA A 165 -16.21 -8.95 -8.36
CA ALA A 165 -16.36 -10.39 -8.45
C ALA A 165 -15.18 -11.14 -7.81
N ILE A 166 -13.94 -10.72 -8.05
CA ILE A 166 -12.73 -11.30 -7.46
C ILE A 166 -12.75 -11.16 -5.93
N GLU A 167 -13.11 -10.00 -5.40
CA GLU A 167 -13.23 -9.77 -3.95
C GLU A 167 -14.26 -10.71 -3.31
N ASN A 168 -15.42 -10.87 -3.94
CA ASN A 168 -16.45 -11.79 -3.50
C ASN A 168 -15.98 -13.25 -3.56
N ILE A 169 -15.29 -13.64 -4.64
CA ILE A 169 -14.73 -15.00 -4.78
C ILE A 169 -13.73 -15.27 -3.65
N ALA A 170 -12.80 -14.34 -3.36
CA ALA A 170 -11.85 -14.48 -2.26
C ALA A 170 -12.55 -14.80 -0.94
N LYS A 171 -13.57 -14.00 -0.63
CA LYS A 171 -14.35 -14.11 0.60
C LYS A 171 -15.09 -15.44 0.70
N TYR A 172 -15.84 -15.83 -0.36
CA TYR A 172 -16.70 -17.02 -0.31
C TYR A 172 -15.95 -18.34 -0.55
N ALA A 173 -14.83 -18.33 -1.29
CA ALA A 173 -13.96 -19.49 -1.45
C ALA A 173 -12.98 -19.67 -0.28
N GLY A 174 -12.90 -18.70 0.65
CA GLY A 174 -11.99 -18.74 1.78
C GLY A 174 -10.51 -18.73 1.35
N VAL A 175 -10.17 -17.97 0.30
CA VAL A 175 -8.81 -17.79 -0.20
C VAL A 175 -8.31 -16.38 0.12
N GLN A 176 -7.01 -16.21 0.19
CA GLN A 176 -6.42 -14.90 0.49
C GLN A 176 -6.54 -13.97 -0.71
N LEU A 177 -6.98 -12.73 -0.46
CA LEU A 177 -6.94 -11.66 -1.44
C LEU A 177 -5.65 -10.86 -1.27
N ILE A 178 -4.95 -10.58 -2.37
CA ILE A 178 -3.85 -9.61 -2.45
C ILE A 178 -4.21 -8.51 -3.44
N ASP A 179 -3.60 -7.34 -3.31
CA ASP A 179 -4.00 -6.17 -4.08
C ASP A 179 -2.92 -5.73 -5.08
N PHE A 180 -3.12 -6.06 -6.36
CA PHE A 180 -2.27 -5.58 -7.45
C PHE A 180 -2.70 -4.20 -7.99
N HIS A 181 -3.89 -3.72 -7.57
CA HIS A 181 -4.44 -2.46 -8.05
C HIS A 181 -3.88 -1.26 -7.29
N ALA A 182 -4.16 -1.16 -6.00
CA ALA A 182 -3.87 0.04 -5.21
C ALA A 182 -2.38 0.45 -5.21
N PRO A 183 -1.39 -0.48 -5.14
CA PRO A 183 0.02 -0.10 -5.17
C PRO A 183 0.51 0.45 -6.52
N LEU A 184 -0.16 0.10 -7.64
CA LEU A 184 0.20 0.58 -8.98
C LEU A 184 -0.64 1.77 -9.44
N TYR A 185 -1.86 1.93 -8.92
CA TYR A 185 -2.81 2.95 -9.36
C TYR A 185 -2.23 4.38 -9.36
N PRO A 186 -1.43 4.81 -8.37
CA PRO A 186 -0.86 6.15 -8.36
C PRO A 186 0.26 6.37 -9.41
N TYR A 187 0.70 5.31 -10.12
CA TYR A 187 1.86 5.34 -10.99
C TYR A 187 1.53 4.96 -12.44
N PRO A 188 0.69 5.74 -13.15
CA PRO A 188 0.26 5.40 -14.51
C PRO A 188 1.42 5.32 -15.51
N PHE A 189 2.56 5.96 -15.25
CA PHE A 189 3.77 5.86 -16.07
C PHE A 189 4.42 4.46 -15.99
N MET A 190 4.15 3.69 -14.94
CA MET A 190 4.61 2.31 -14.82
C MET A 190 3.85 1.34 -15.72
N LEU A 191 2.81 1.81 -16.44
CA LEU A 191 2.02 1.06 -17.42
C LEU A 191 2.23 1.66 -18.83
N PRO A 192 3.39 1.49 -19.49
CA PRO A 192 3.73 2.21 -20.73
C PRO A 192 2.70 2.08 -21.86
N ASP A 193 2.07 0.92 -21.98
CA ASP A 193 1.00 0.65 -22.96
C ASP A 193 -0.42 0.70 -22.35
N ALA A 194 -0.54 1.32 -21.18
CA ALA A 194 -1.76 1.45 -20.38
C ALA A 194 -2.24 0.18 -19.65
N VAL A 195 -1.58 -0.96 -19.80
CA VAL A 195 -1.99 -2.26 -19.23
C VAL A 195 -0.83 -2.99 -18.56
N HIS A 196 0.31 -3.08 -19.24
CA HIS A 196 1.42 -3.93 -18.82
C HIS A 196 2.43 -3.13 -17.98
N PRO A 197 2.76 -3.62 -16.77
CA PRO A 197 3.76 -2.98 -15.92
C PRO A 197 5.16 -3.01 -16.56
N ASN A 198 5.90 -1.91 -16.41
CA ASN A 198 7.33 -1.87 -16.67
C ASN A 198 8.10 -2.62 -15.57
N VAL A 199 9.44 -2.56 -15.59
CA VAL A 199 10.31 -3.27 -14.64
C VAL A 199 10.03 -2.85 -13.18
N GLU A 200 9.75 -1.58 -12.93
CA GLU A 200 9.43 -1.05 -11.60
C GLU A 200 8.04 -1.49 -11.13
N GLY A 201 7.05 -1.44 -12.02
CA GLY A 201 5.72 -1.96 -11.75
C GLY A 201 5.74 -3.46 -11.45
N ALA A 202 6.55 -4.25 -12.17
CA ALA A 202 6.73 -5.67 -11.88
C ALA A 202 7.39 -5.92 -10.51
N GLU A 203 8.27 -5.01 -10.05
CA GLU A 203 8.83 -5.06 -8.68
C GLU A 203 7.74 -4.85 -7.62
N ILE A 204 6.86 -3.90 -7.83
CA ILE A 204 5.71 -3.66 -6.92
C ILE A 204 4.83 -4.90 -6.83
N LEU A 205 4.52 -5.55 -7.96
CA LEU A 205 3.72 -6.79 -7.95
C LEU A 205 4.45 -7.92 -7.20
N ALA A 206 5.74 -8.10 -7.44
CA ALA A 206 6.56 -9.10 -6.74
C ALA A 206 6.53 -8.87 -5.22
N LYS A 207 6.71 -7.62 -4.79
CA LYS A 207 6.64 -7.22 -3.39
C LYS A 207 5.27 -7.52 -2.77
N THR A 208 4.18 -7.20 -3.48
CA THR A 208 2.82 -7.49 -3.02
C THR A 208 2.59 -9.00 -2.80
N VAL A 209 3.11 -9.84 -3.70
CA VAL A 209 3.04 -11.31 -3.52
C VAL A 209 3.93 -11.76 -2.36
N TYR A 210 5.13 -11.22 -2.24
CA TYR A 210 6.05 -11.52 -1.14
C TYR A 210 5.39 -11.22 0.21
N GLU A 211 4.84 -10.03 0.37
CA GLU A 211 4.11 -9.60 1.57
C GLU A 211 2.91 -10.53 1.84
N GLY A 212 2.16 -10.88 0.81
CA GLY A 212 1.03 -11.81 0.90
C GLY A 212 1.44 -13.22 1.33
N ILE A 213 2.60 -13.72 0.89
CA ILE A 213 3.13 -15.05 1.25
C ILE A 213 3.70 -15.07 2.66
N THR A 214 4.57 -14.12 2.97
CA THR A 214 5.36 -14.10 4.19
C THR A 214 4.68 -13.41 5.37
N GLY A 215 3.77 -12.49 5.07
CA GLY A 215 3.19 -11.57 6.07
C GLY A 215 4.16 -10.49 6.52
N ASP A 216 5.31 -10.34 5.87
CA ASP A 216 6.32 -9.32 6.20
C ASP A 216 6.05 -8.02 5.44
N PHE A 217 5.43 -7.07 6.10
CA PHE A 217 5.13 -5.71 5.62
C PHE A 217 6.17 -4.68 6.07
N GLY A 218 7.32 -5.12 6.56
CA GLY A 218 8.41 -4.26 7.02
C GLY A 218 8.22 -3.68 8.43
N GLY A 219 7.37 -4.34 9.25
CA GLY A 219 7.16 -4.01 10.66
C GLY A 219 6.24 -2.82 10.91
N LEU A 220 6.24 -2.33 12.15
CA LEU A 220 5.32 -1.28 12.63
C LEU A 220 5.64 0.08 11.99
N ARG A 221 4.64 0.66 11.31
CA ARG A 221 4.72 1.99 10.70
C ARG A 221 3.44 2.78 10.92
N MET A 222 3.59 4.10 11.00
CA MET A 222 2.49 5.06 11.11
C MET A 222 2.51 6.01 9.90
N SER A 223 1.36 6.64 9.62
CA SER A 223 1.29 7.71 8.62
C SER A 223 2.25 8.87 8.99
N PRO A 224 2.83 9.59 8.01
CA PRO A 224 3.65 10.78 8.26
C PRO A 224 2.96 11.89 9.04
N LEU A 225 1.62 11.87 9.15
CA LEU A 225 0.87 12.79 9.99
C LEU A 225 1.08 12.57 11.50
N TYR A 226 1.58 11.40 11.92
CA TYR A 226 1.87 11.12 13.31
C TYR A 226 3.31 11.54 13.64
N THR A 227 3.46 12.75 14.18
CA THR A 227 4.72 13.27 14.70
C THR A 227 4.51 13.89 16.08
N ASP A 228 5.59 14.25 16.75
CA ASP A 228 5.49 15.07 17.96
C ASP A 228 4.71 16.37 17.67
N ASN A 229 4.15 16.98 18.68
CA ASN A 229 3.35 18.21 18.62
C ASN A 229 2.02 18.12 17.86
N MET A 230 1.59 16.94 17.37
CA MET A 230 0.35 16.81 16.63
C MET A 230 -0.88 17.16 17.47
N VAL A 231 -1.97 17.50 16.78
CA VAL A 231 -3.30 17.64 17.38
C VAL A 231 -4.18 16.50 16.90
N LEU A 232 -4.84 15.81 17.83
CA LEU A 232 -5.84 14.81 17.57
C LEU A 232 -7.24 15.39 17.82
N GLN A 233 -8.22 14.99 17.00
CA GLN A 233 -9.59 15.50 17.14
C GLN A 233 -10.16 15.11 18.51
N HIS A 234 -10.64 16.11 19.27
CA HIS A 234 -11.28 15.90 20.56
C HIS A 234 -12.77 15.57 20.42
N GLY A 235 -13.39 15.07 21.48
CA GLY A 235 -14.85 14.93 21.59
C GLY A 235 -15.49 13.88 20.67
N LYS A 236 -14.71 13.18 19.84
CA LYS A 236 -15.15 12.11 18.94
C LYS A 236 -14.35 10.85 19.18
N PRO A 237 -14.87 9.65 18.87
CA PRO A 237 -14.08 8.41 18.88
C PRO A 237 -12.79 8.59 18.08
N LEU A 238 -11.66 8.25 18.68
CA LEU A 238 -10.34 8.45 18.09
C LEU A 238 -9.86 7.17 17.42
N THR A 239 -9.81 7.16 16.10
CA THR A 239 -9.25 6.05 15.33
C THR A 239 -7.76 6.26 15.11
N ILE A 240 -6.94 5.30 15.56
CA ILE A 240 -5.50 5.23 15.31
C ILE A 240 -5.26 4.02 14.43
N GLN A 241 -4.51 4.19 13.35
CA GLN A 241 -4.27 3.15 12.36
C GLN A 241 -2.85 3.20 11.80
N GLY A 242 -2.41 2.09 11.25
CA GLY A 242 -1.09 1.97 10.65
C GLY A 242 -0.90 0.61 9.99
N THR A 243 0.36 0.28 9.70
CA THR A 243 0.75 -1.01 9.14
C THR A 243 1.75 -1.73 10.06
N ALA A 244 1.77 -3.05 10.00
CA ALA A 244 2.75 -3.91 10.68
C ALA A 244 2.75 -5.29 10.00
N ASN A 245 3.60 -6.21 10.43
CA ASN A 245 3.59 -7.56 9.89
C ASN A 245 2.28 -8.28 10.24
N ALA A 246 1.82 -9.13 9.33
CA ALA A 246 0.58 -9.89 9.51
C ALA A 246 0.62 -10.71 10.81
N GLY A 247 -0.44 -10.62 11.59
CA GLY A 247 -0.54 -11.31 12.87
C GLY A 247 0.19 -10.63 14.04
N ASP A 248 0.89 -9.53 13.82
CA ASP A 248 1.51 -8.75 14.90
C ASP A 248 0.47 -8.21 15.87
N ARG A 249 0.82 -8.23 17.14
CA ARG A 249 -0.03 -7.70 18.21
C ARG A 249 0.34 -6.25 18.49
N ILE A 250 -0.50 -5.34 18.04
CA ILE A 250 -0.33 -3.91 18.24
C ILE A 250 -0.98 -3.48 19.54
N THR A 251 -0.29 -2.64 20.28
CA THR A 251 -0.82 -1.98 21.48
C THR A 251 -0.72 -0.48 21.27
N VAL A 252 -1.84 0.23 21.39
CA VAL A 252 -1.95 1.69 21.32
C VAL A 252 -2.35 2.22 22.70
N SER A 253 -1.65 3.23 23.21
CA SER A 253 -1.98 3.87 24.49
C SER A 253 -1.84 5.38 24.42
N ILE A 254 -2.81 6.09 24.99
CA ILE A 254 -2.86 7.54 25.16
C ILE A 254 -3.81 7.89 26.32
N ALA A 255 -3.48 8.88 27.15
CA ALA A 255 -4.37 9.44 28.18
C ALA A 255 -5.07 8.37 29.04
N HIS A 256 -4.31 7.44 29.61
CA HIS A 256 -4.80 6.30 30.44
C HIS A 256 -5.62 5.25 29.70
N GLN A 257 -5.89 5.43 28.41
CA GLN A 257 -6.52 4.42 27.56
C GLN A 257 -5.45 3.49 26.94
N LYS A 258 -5.81 2.21 26.79
CA LYS A 258 -4.96 1.21 26.17
C LYS A 258 -5.82 0.22 25.39
N GLN A 259 -5.56 0.10 24.10
CA GLN A 259 -6.23 -0.86 23.21
C GLN A 259 -5.23 -1.78 22.55
N LYS A 260 -5.69 -2.98 22.18
CA LYS A 260 -4.89 -3.98 21.48
C LYS A 260 -5.64 -4.46 20.26
N VAL A 261 -4.91 -4.72 19.18
CA VAL A 261 -5.43 -5.29 17.94
C VAL A 261 -4.39 -6.24 17.35
N VAL A 262 -4.83 -7.18 16.55
CA VAL A 262 -3.96 -8.02 15.71
C VAL A 262 -3.99 -7.47 14.29
N THR A 263 -2.81 -7.31 13.68
CA THR A 263 -2.68 -6.87 12.29
C THR A 263 -3.32 -7.88 11.36
N GLY A 264 -4.08 -7.39 10.39
CA GLY A 264 -4.69 -8.21 9.35
C GLY A 264 -3.67 -8.88 8.44
N MET A 265 -4.14 -9.82 7.62
CA MET A 265 -3.31 -10.48 6.58
C MET A 265 -2.87 -9.51 5.46
N ASP A 266 -3.45 -8.33 5.40
CA ASP A 266 -3.10 -7.21 4.51
C ASP A 266 -2.09 -6.23 5.13
N GLY A 267 -1.54 -6.57 6.31
CA GLY A 267 -0.59 -5.72 7.02
C GLY A 267 -1.19 -4.49 7.68
N LYS A 268 -2.53 -4.31 7.64
CA LYS A 268 -3.21 -3.14 8.21
C LYS A 268 -3.77 -3.43 9.59
N TRP A 269 -3.76 -2.40 10.44
CA TRP A 269 -4.39 -2.44 11.75
C TRP A 269 -5.06 -1.11 12.07
N SER A 270 -6.10 -1.17 12.87
CA SER A 270 -6.83 0.00 13.34
C SER A 270 -7.41 -0.28 14.73
N VAL A 271 -7.36 0.74 15.61
CA VAL A 271 -8.03 0.72 16.91
C VAL A 271 -8.86 1.99 17.07
N THR A 272 -9.98 1.86 17.75
CA THR A 272 -10.79 3.03 18.14
C THR A 272 -10.72 3.20 19.65
N LEU A 273 -10.30 4.38 20.09
CA LEU A 273 -10.24 4.81 21.48
C LEU A 273 -11.43 5.69 21.81
N SER A 274 -11.76 5.80 23.09
CA SER A 274 -12.79 6.74 23.55
C SER A 274 -12.36 8.19 23.27
N PRO A 275 -13.32 9.11 23.13
CA PRO A 275 -13.04 10.52 22.90
C PRO A 275 -12.08 11.09 23.95
N LEU A 276 -11.10 11.87 23.50
CA LEU A 276 -10.25 12.66 24.37
C LEU A 276 -10.95 13.98 24.75
N LYS A 277 -10.72 14.45 25.97
CA LYS A 277 -11.04 15.81 26.36
C LYS A 277 -10.07 16.77 25.68
N ALA A 278 -10.57 17.96 25.31
CA ALA A 278 -9.68 19.01 24.81
C ALA A 278 -8.60 19.36 25.81
N GLY A 279 -7.38 19.61 25.33
CA GLY A 279 -6.21 19.94 26.14
C GLY A 279 -5.03 19.00 25.88
N GLY A 280 -4.22 18.79 26.89
CA GLY A 280 -2.97 18.02 26.85
C GLY A 280 -1.91 18.66 27.76
N PRO A 281 -0.62 18.39 27.55
CA PRO A 281 -0.08 17.48 26.53
C PRO A 281 -0.26 16.00 26.90
N TYR A 282 -0.54 15.21 25.88
CA TYR A 282 -0.60 13.75 25.95
C TYR A 282 0.65 13.13 25.31
N THR A 283 0.86 11.85 25.57
CA THR A 283 1.84 11.02 24.86
C THR A 283 1.10 9.85 24.22
N LEU A 284 1.20 9.72 22.89
CA LEU A 284 0.73 8.56 22.14
C LEU A 284 1.86 7.54 22.02
N VAL A 285 1.60 6.31 22.44
CA VAL A 285 2.54 5.20 22.29
C VAL A 285 1.90 4.08 21.47
N VAL A 286 2.59 3.63 20.44
CA VAL A 286 2.22 2.50 19.60
C VAL A 286 3.34 1.47 19.65
N SER A 287 3.03 0.21 19.92
CA SER A 287 4.06 -0.84 20.02
C SER A 287 3.63 -2.15 19.40
N SER A 288 4.61 -2.89 18.82
CA SER A 288 4.49 -4.24 18.30
C SER A 288 5.76 -5.03 18.66
N GLY A 289 5.64 -6.02 19.52
CA GLY A 289 6.79 -6.79 19.98
C GLY A 289 7.88 -5.88 20.59
N LYS A 290 9.05 -5.84 19.96
CA LYS A 290 10.17 -4.98 20.37
C LYS A 290 10.12 -3.56 19.77
N GLN A 291 9.30 -3.33 18.75
CA GLN A 291 9.17 -2.02 18.12
C GLN A 291 8.25 -1.13 18.95
N LYS A 292 8.65 0.11 19.15
CA LYS A 292 7.89 1.11 19.92
C LYS A 292 8.07 2.47 19.27
N LEU A 293 6.95 3.10 18.91
CA LEU A 293 6.86 4.47 18.45
C LEU A 293 6.24 5.31 19.55
N THR A 294 6.80 6.47 19.80
CA THR A 294 6.33 7.37 20.86
C THR A 294 6.25 8.78 20.30
N TYR A 295 5.10 9.41 20.46
CA TYR A 295 4.82 10.77 20.01
C TYR A 295 4.48 11.63 21.23
N GLY A 296 5.30 12.64 21.45
CA GLY A 296 5.20 13.53 22.61
C GLY A 296 4.46 14.83 22.28
N ASN A 297 4.12 15.57 23.35
CA ASN A 297 3.49 16.88 23.26
C ASN A 297 2.22 16.91 22.37
N VAL A 298 1.46 15.81 22.39
CA VAL A 298 0.21 15.65 21.62
C VAL A 298 -0.90 16.43 22.31
N LEU A 299 -1.65 17.22 21.55
CA LEU A 299 -2.83 17.91 22.05
C LEU A 299 -4.10 17.23 21.49
N ALA A 300 -5.20 17.38 22.23
CA ALA A 300 -6.54 17.06 21.75
C ALA A 300 -7.31 18.37 21.54
N GLY A 301 -7.83 18.60 20.34
CA GLY A 301 -8.47 19.86 19.97
C GLY A 301 -9.21 19.77 18.65
N GLU A 302 -9.44 20.92 18.02
CA GLU A 302 -9.98 21.01 16.67
C GLU A 302 -8.89 20.76 15.64
N VAL A 303 -9.16 19.96 14.61
CA VAL A 303 -8.22 19.68 13.50
C VAL A 303 -8.86 20.08 12.19
N TRP A 304 -8.17 20.95 11.44
CA TRP A 304 -8.68 21.49 10.19
C TRP A 304 -7.69 21.31 9.05
N LEU A 305 -8.21 20.83 7.91
CA LEU A 305 -7.48 20.78 6.65
C LEU A 305 -7.73 22.09 5.89
N CYS A 306 -6.68 22.85 5.66
CA CYS A 306 -6.66 24.11 4.93
C CYS A 306 -6.10 23.84 3.53
N SER A 307 -6.97 23.46 2.59
CA SER A 307 -6.60 23.09 1.22
C SER A 307 -6.93 24.22 0.24
N GLY A 308 -6.14 24.35 -0.81
CA GLY A 308 -6.34 25.34 -1.86
C GLY A 308 -5.10 25.59 -2.70
N GLN A 309 -5.08 26.73 -3.36
CA GLN A 309 -3.93 27.17 -4.15
C GLN A 309 -3.42 28.54 -3.64
N SER A 310 -2.97 29.44 -4.51
CA SER A 310 -2.24 30.67 -4.17
C SER A 310 -2.85 31.52 -3.04
N ASN A 311 -4.17 31.65 -2.96
CA ASN A 311 -4.79 32.42 -1.86
C ASN A 311 -4.68 31.71 -0.51
N MET A 312 -4.79 30.39 -0.50
CA MET A 312 -4.62 29.61 0.73
C MET A 312 -3.12 29.44 1.08
N GLU A 313 -2.23 29.38 0.09
CA GLU A 313 -0.78 29.38 0.32
C GLU A 313 -0.24 30.72 0.82
N PHE A 314 -0.93 31.83 0.58
CA PHE A 314 -0.48 33.20 0.88
C PHE A 314 0.09 33.31 2.30
N TYR A 315 1.38 33.59 2.42
CA TYR A 315 2.10 33.53 3.69
C TYR A 315 1.74 34.70 4.62
N LEU A 316 1.73 34.44 5.94
CA LEU A 316 1.49 35.46 6.94
C LEU A 316 2.50 36.63 6.82
N ASN A 317 3.74 36.37 6.46
CA ASN A 317 4.76 37.39 6.19
C ASN A 317 4.41 38.36 5.04
N TRP A 318 3.47 37.99 4.17
CA TRP A 318 3.03 38.82 3.04
C TRP A 318 1.76 39.63 3.36
N SER A 319 1.16 39.42 4.52
CA SER A 319 -0.03 40.16 4.94
C SER A 319 0.30 41.61 5.28
N ALA A 320 -0.69 42.51 5.17
CA ALA A 320 -0.53 43.92 5.49
C ALA A 320 -0.11 44.20 6.96
N THR A 321 -0.47 43.28 7.86
CA THR A 321 -0.20 43.34 9.30
C THR A 321 0.93 42.40 9.76
N ALA A 322 1.65 41.79 8.81
CA ALA A 322 2.69 40.76 9.04
C ALA A 322 3.64 41.11 10.20
N LYS A 323 4.21 42.32 10.21
CA LYS A 323 5.18 42.73 11.22
C LYS A 323 4.65 42.61 12.66
N CYS A 324 3.37 42.92 12.86
CA CYS A 324 2.74 42.86 14.17
C CYS A 324 2.27 41.43 14.49
N ASP A 325 1.63 40.78 13.53
CA ASP A 325 0.98 39.50 13.76
C ASP A 325 1.98 38.36 13.90
N VAL A 326 3.04 38.35 13.09
CA VAL A 326 4.13 37.38 13.23
C VAL A 326 4.83 37.51 14.57
N ALA A 327 5.13 38.75 15.02
CA ALA A 327 5.77 38.97 16.32
C ALA A 327 4.93 38.46 17.51
N LYS A 328 3.60 38.40 17.36
CA LYS A 328 2.64 37.96 18.37
C LYS A 328 2.14 36.52 18.16
N ALA A 329 2.72 35.79 17.21
CA ALA A 329 2.19 34.48 16.80
C ALA A 329 2.49 33.33 17.80
N ALA A 330 3.25 33.57 18.85
CA ALA A 330 3.54 32.55 19.86
C ALA A 330 2.25 32.05 20.53
N ASN A 331 1.88 30.80 20.31
CA ASN A 331 0.71 30.18 20.93
C ASN A 331 0.87 28.63 21.00
N ASP A 332 1.06 28.12 22.22
CA ASP A 332 1.27 26.69 22.45
C ASP A 332 0.02 25.84 22.17
N ASN A 333 -1.15 26.44 22.03
CA ASN A 333 -2.38 25.74 21.69
C ASN A 333 -2.70 25.73 20.18
N ILE A 334 -1.87 26.36 19.35
CA ILE A 334 -1.96 26.28 17.89
C ILE A 334 -0.78 25.45 17.35
N ARG A 335 -1.10 24.49 16.51
CA ARG A 335 -0.11 23.59 15.88
C ARG A 335 -0.27 23.64 14.36
N LEU A 336 0.87 23.64 13.68
CA LEU A 336 0.95 23.84 12.24
C LEU A 336 1.60 22.61 11.60
N PHE A 337 0.95 22.04 10.58
CA PHE A 337 1.47 21.01 9.71
C PHE A 337 1.46 21.56 8.29
N ASP A 338 2.63 21.90 7.75
CA ASP A 338 2.75 22.68 6.53
C ASP A 338 3.31 21.82 5.38
N MET A 339 2.42 21.38 4.48
CA MET A 339 2.78 20.55 3.32
C MET A 339 3.32 21.43 2.19
N LYS A 340 4.62 21.57 2.11
CA LYS A 340 5.29 22.40 1.08
C LYS A 340 5.76 21.57 -0.10
N ALA A 341 5.54 22.11 -1.30
CA ALA A 341 6.10 21.53 -2.52
C ALA A 341 7.62 21.61 -2.53
N ARG A 342 8.28 20.62 -3.13
CA ARG A 342 9.72 20.64 -3.42
C ARG A 342 10.03 21.55 -4.59
N TRP A 343 9.13 21.61 -5.57
CA TRP A 343 9.25 22.40 -6.78
C TRP A 343 8.02 23.30 -6.97
N ARG A 344 8.24 24.47 -7.57
CA ARG A 344 7.14 25.39 -7.88
C ARG A 344 6.41 24.95 -9.12
N THR A 345 5.09 25.13 -9.15
CA THR A 345 4.21 24.77 -10.26
C THR A 345 4.22 25.80 -11.42
N ASP A 346 4.93 26.93 -11.25
CA ASP A 346 5.07 27.99 -12.25
C ASP A 346 6.21 27.75 -13.26
N ALA A 347 6.93 26.66 -13.15
CA ALA A 347 7.94 26.27 -14.13
C ALA A 347 7.29 25.87 -15.45
N VAL A 348 7.77 26.44 -16.55
CA VAL A 348 7.29 26.11 -17.90
C VAL A 348 7.72 24.71 -18.30
N GLU A 349 8.94 24.32 -17.90
CA GLU A 349 9.48 22.99 -18.13
C GLU A 349 10.27 22.52 -16.90
N TRP A 350 10.14 21.25 -16.57
CA TRP A 350 10.95 20.59 -15.57
C TRP A 350 11.96 19.64 -16.23
N ASN A 351 13.15 19.56 -15.68
CA ASN A 351 14.14 18.61 -16.16
C ASN A 351 13.72 17.16 -15.84
N ALA A 352 14.38 16.22 -16.51
CA ALA A 352 14.04 14.80 -16.41
C ALA A 352 14.07 14.25 -14.96
N SER A 353 14.99 14.72 -14.11
CA SER A 353 15.08 14.24 -12.72
C SER A 353 13.94 14.74 -11.85
N VAL A 354 13.43 15.96 -12.10
CA VAL A 354 12.23 16.48 -11.41
C VAL A 354 11.00 15.73 -11.87
N LEU A 355 10.85 15.48 -13.19
CA LEU A 355 9.74 14.68 -13.73
C LEU A 355 9.74 13.27 -13.17
N ASP A 356 10.92 12.65 -13.07
CA ASP A 356 11.07 11.33 -12.45
C ASP A 356 10.60 11.34 -10.99
N SER A 357 11.03 12.32 -10.21
CA SER A 357 10.61 12.48 -8.81
C SER A 357 9.10 12.73 -8.67
N LEU A 358 8.51 13.52 -9.57
CA LEU A 358 7.07 13.76 -9.59
C LEU A 358 6.28 12.48 -9.93
N ASN A 359 6.76 11.73 -10.89
CA ASN A 359 6.19 10.42 -11.24
C ASN A 359 6.22 9.45 -10.04
N HIS A 360 7.24 9.56 -9.17
CA HIS A 360 7.35 8.78 -7.94
C HIS A 360 6.67 9.44 -6.73
N LEU A 361 5.76 10.38 -6.94
CA LEU A 361 4.97 11.08 -5.91
C LEU A 361 5.80 11.84 -4.87
N GLN A 362 7.03 12.23 -5.21
CA GLN A 362 7.95 12.94 -4.31
C GLN A 362 7.74 14.46 -4.36
N TYR A 363 6.51 14.90 -4.56
CA TYR A 363 6.18 16.31 -4.73
C TYR A 363 6.34 17.12 -3.44
N TYR A 364 5.93 16.55 -2.32
CA TYR A 364 5.99 17.24 -1.03
C TYR A 364 7.34 17.05 -0.34
N LYS A 365 7.75 18.08 0.42
CA LYS A 365 8.85 17.98 1.38
C LYS A 365 8.38 17.18 2.58
N ASP A 366 9.32 16.49 3.24
CA ASP A 366 9.05 15.92 4.54
C ASP A 366 8.69 17.05 5.51
N THR A 367 7.65 16.83 6.30
CA THR A 367 7.13 17.81 7.24
C THR A 367 6.69 17.15 8.55
N GLU A 368 6.61 17.94 9.60
CA GLU A 368 6.17 17.54 10.93
C GLU A 368 5.29 18.62 11.56
N TRP A 369 4.57 18.27 12.60
CA TRP A 369 3.83 19.23 13.36
C TRP A 369 4.74 20.15 14.16
N THR A 370 4.53 21.44 14.05
CA THR A 370 5.27 22.46 14.78
C THR A 370 4.37 23.26 15.69
N VAL A 371 4.92 23.75 16.80
CA VAL A 371 4.24 24.72 17.67
C VAL A 371 4.19 26.06 16.97
N CYS A 372 3.07 26.76 17.05
CA CYS A 372 2.92 28.08 16.47
C CYS A 372 3.81 29.10 17.21
N SER A 373 4.72 29.69 16.48
CA SER A 373 5.69 30.67 16.94
C SER A 373 5.95 31.71 15.86
N PRO A 374 6.60 32.82 16.13
CA PRO A 374 7.04 33.76 15.09
C PRO A 374 7.83 33.10 13.96
N GLN A 375 8.65 32.10 14.27
CA GLN A 375 9.48 31.38 13.31
C GLN A 375 8.67 30.45 12.40
N THR A 376 7.64 29.77 12.95
CA THR A 376 6.84 28.80 12.22
C THR A 376 5.64 29.44 11.50
N ALA A 377 5.01 30.45 12.09
CA ALA A 377 3.80 31.10 11.54
C ALA A 377 4.12 32.02 10.35
N GLY A 378 5.29 32.66 10.31
CA GLY A 378 5.62 33.66 9.28
C GLY A 378 5.50 33.13 7.85
N ASN A 379 5.94 31.90 7.61
CA ASN A 379 5.87 31.20 6.32
C ASN A 379 4.72 30.19 6.23
N PHE A 380 3.77 30.27 7.13
CA PHE A 380 2.54 29.49 7.08
C PHE A 380 1.40 30.31 6.43
N SER A 381 0.33 29.64 5.99
CA SER A 381 -0.85 30.28 5.42
C SER A 381 -1.43 31.35 6.32
N ALA A 382 -1.57 32.58 5.84
CA ALA A 382 -2.21 33.67 6.57
C ALA A 382 -3.69 33.36 6.83
N VAL A 383 -4.40 32.84 5.82
CA VAL A 383 -5.83 32.49 5.94
C VAL A 383 -6.02 31.41 7.00
N ALA A 384 -5.23 30.34 6.93
CA ALA A 384 -5.30 29.26 7.91
C ALA A 384 -4.91 29.76 9.32
N TYR A 385 -3.87 30.58 9.43
CA TYR A 385 -3.42 31.14 10.71
C TYR A 385 -4.50 32.00 11.38
N TYR A 386 -5.07 32.97 10.66
CA TYR A 386 -6.12 33.84 11.24
C TYR A 386 -7.38 33.05 11.59
N PHE A 387 -7.77 32.11 10.75
CA PHE A 387 -8.88 31.19 11.04
C PHE A 387 -8.61 30.38 12.31
N GLY A 388 -7.47 29.72 12.41
CA GLY A 388 -7.10 28.90 13.56
C GLY A 388 -6.96 29.72 14.84
N LYS A 389 -6.39 30.92 14.74
CA LYS A 389 -6.29 31.86 15.86
C LYS A 389 -7.69 32.28 16.38
N MET A 390 -8.60 32.65 15.47
CA MET A 390 -9.96 33.03 15.84
C MET A 390 -10.71 31.86 16.50
N LEU A 391 -10.55 30.64 15.98
CA LEU A 391 -11.14 29.46 16.60
C LEU A 391 -10.57 29.20 17.99
N GLN A 392 -9.26 29.28 18.16
CA GLN A 392 -8.62 29.07 19.45
C GLN A 392 -9.04 30.14 20.47
N ASP A 393 -9.11 31.43 20.06
CA ASP A 393 -9.56 32.51 20.90
C ASP A 393 -11.03 32.34 21.31
N SER A 394 -11.87 31.80 20.42
CA SER A 394 -13.32 31.67 20.67
C SER A 394 -13.67 30.40 21.45
N LEU A 395 -13.05 29.25 21.13
CA LEU A 395 -13.39 27.96 21.71
C LEU A 395 -12.52 27.60 22.92
N GLN A 396 -11.40 28.27 23.11
CA GLN A 396 -10.42 28.03 24.18
C GLN A 396 -9.92 26.56 24.21
N VAL A 397 -9.86 25.91 23.03
CA VAL A 397 -9.33 24.55 22.85
C VAL A 397 -8.12 24.57 21.92
N PRO A 398 -7.23 23.57 21.97
CA PRO A 398 -6.15 23.46 21.01
C PRO A 398 -6.67 23.38 19.57
N VAL A 399 -5.90 23.93 18.62
CA VAL A 399 -6.22 23.93 17.19
C VAL A 399 -5.02 23.43 16.38
N GLY A 400 -5.24 22.40 15.59
CA GLY A 400 -4.30 21.88 14.62
C GLY A 400 -4.70 22.28 13.20
N LEU A 401 -3.77 22.88 12.46
CA LEU A 401 -3.96 23.33 11.10
C LEU A 401 -3.04 22.55 10.16
N ILE A 402 -3.63 21.78 9.26
CA ILE A 402 -2.92 21.07 8.19
C ILE A 402 -3.07 21.92 6.93
N CYS A 403 -2.00 22.56 6.48
CA CYS A 403 -2.01 23.34 5.25
C CYS A 403 -1.54 22.49 4.08
N ASN A 404 -2.43 22.22 3.12
CA ASN A 404 -2.13 21.60 1.83
C ASN A 404 -2.58 22.58 0.74
N ALA A 405 -1.73 23.60 0.48
CA ALA A 405 -2.02 24.62 -0.49
C ALA A 405 -0.76 24.99 -1.26
N ILE A 406 -0.84 24.94 -2.59
CA ILE A 406 0.29 25.23 -3.48
C ILE A 406 -0.22 26.10 -4.63
N GLY A 407 0.38 27.29 -4.77
CA GLY A 407 0.03 28.24 -5.82
C GLY A 407 0.27 27.65 -7.21
N GLY A 408 -0.68 27.89 -8.13
CA GLY A 408 -0.63 27.38 -9.49
C GLY A 408 -1.13 25.94 -9.66
N SER A 409 -1.51 25.26 -8.58
CA SER A 409 -2.04 23.89 -8.69
C SER A 409 -3.38 23.87 -9.43
N PRO A 410 -3.56 23.00 -10.44
CA PRO A 410 -4.87 22.79 -11.07
C PRO A 410 -5.85 22.12 -10.11
N THR A 411 -7.14 22.33 -10.35
CA THR A 411 -8.23 21.84 -9.46
C THR A 411 -8.17 20.31 -9.28
N CYS A 412 -7.77 19.56 -10.29
CA CYS A 412 -7.67 18.10 -10.21
C CYS A 412 -6.68 17.61 -9.15
N LEU A 413 -5.65 18.38 -8.82
CA LEU A 413 -4.69 18.02 -7.76
C LEU A 413 -5.20 18.33 -6.34
N LEU A 414 -6.35 18.99 -6.20
CA LEU A 414 -6.96 19.29 -4.89
C LEU A 414 -7.83 18.13 -4.38
N TYR A 415 -8.14 17.15 -5.23
CA TYR A 415 -9.05 16.03 -4.94
C TYR A 415 -8.36 14.65 -4.95
N THR A 416 -7.08 14.61 -5.20
CA THR A 416 -6.24 13.40 -5.08
C THR A 416 -5.46 13.41 -3.76
#